data_87636b3d7becb1cf3caf6688c4078156
#
_entry.id   87636b3d7becb1cf3caf6688c4078156
#
_cell.length_a   1.000
_cell.length_b   1.000
_cell.length_c   1.000
_cell.angle_alpha   90.00
_cell.angle_beta   90.00
_cell.angle_gamma   90.00
#
_symmetry.space_group_name_H-M   'P 1'
#
loop_
_entity.id
_entity.type
_entity.pdbx_description
1 polymer ?
#
loop_
_entity_poly.entity_id
_entity_poly.type
_entity_poly.pdbx_seq_one_letter_code
_entity_poly.pdbx_strand_id
1 'polypeptide(L)'
;MNTESFQQKLFKELNNKEFFKLAHNHVQTYLDSAKERAVYPLISAIENLDVFDEHMPIDSNDGKDIIELLSTVGSQGTINTLNGRYFGFVTGASLPVGMATKHLTTYWDQNSALHAMSPIASRLETIVETWLKDIFHLPKTTVAGFVSGTSMANFCGLAAARYRLLERQGWDINKQGLSNAPTIRIVTSKQAHSTVIKTISLLGLGINQIEWVDVDNQGRIRPDLLPSLDNSTIVILQAGNVNSGAFDPFKLICEKARKVNAWVHIDGAFGLWAA
;
A
#
# COMPACT_ATOMS: atom_id res chain seq x y z
N MET A 1 -4.22 -36.55 36.66
CA MET A 1 -4.55 -35.16 36.36
C MET A 1 -4.85 -35.09 34.88
N ASN A 2 -6.10 -34.76 34.51
CA ASN A 2 -6.42 -34.57 33.08
C ASN A 2 -5.80 -33.28 32.64
N THR A 3 -4.65 -33.34 31.99
CA THR A 3 -4.01 -32.18 31.38
C THR A 3 -4.85 -31.81 30.17
N GLU A 4 -5.52 -30.67 30.25
CA GLU A 4 -6.25 -30.09 29.12
C GLU A 4 -5.32 -29.95 27.91
N SER A 5 -5.76 -30.47 26.76
CA SER A 5 -4.96 -30.30 25.53
C SER A 5 -4.98 -28.82 25.07
N PHE A 6 -3.92 -28.40 24.38
CA PHE A 6 -3.82 -27.06 23.80
C PHE A 6 -5.04 -26.71 22.94
N GLN A 7 -5.52 -27.65 22.15
CA GLN A 7 -6.72 -27.48 21.33
C GLN A 7 -7.99 -27.23 22.16
N GLN A 8 -8.16 -27.94 23.28
CA GLN A 8 -9.29 -27.72 24.19
C GLN A 8 -9.25 -26.34 24.84
N LYS A 9 -8.03 -25.86 25.20
CA LYS A 9 -7.84 -24.49 25.69
C LYS A 9 -8.26 -23.46 24.64
N LEU A 10 -7.81 -23.57 23.40
CA LEU A 10 -8.18 -22.65 22.32
C LEU A 10 -9.68 -22.60 22.06
N PHE A 11 -10.38 -23.77 22.07
CA PHE A 11 -11.83 -23.79 21.91
C PHE A 11 -12.57 -23.13 23.08
N LYS A 12 -12.07 -23.26 24.31
CA LYS A 12 -12.64 -22.55 25.46
C LYS A 12 -12.46 -21.04 25.33
N GLU A 13 -11.27 -20.58 24.97
CA GLU A 13 -10.96 -19.16 24.78
C GLU A 13 -11.86 -18.54 23.69
N LEU A 14 -12.02 -19.21 22.55
CA LEU A 14 -12.90 -18.77 21.48
C LEU A 14 -14.38 -18.66 21.92
N ASN A 15 -14.86 -19.63 22.69
CA ASN A 15 -16.25 -19.65 23.16
C ASN A 15 -16.51 -18.64 24.28
N ASN A 16 -15.53 -18.37 25.14
CA ASN A 16 -15.66 -17.45 26.27
C ASN A 16 -15.76 -15.98 25.84
N LYS A 17 -15.13 -15.60 24.71
CA LYS A 17 -15.12 -14.24 24.16
C LYS A 17 -14.53 -13.17 25.08
N GLU A 18 -13.90 -13.55 26.18
CA GLU A 18 -13.30 -12.58 27.13
C GLU A 18 -12.18 -11.76 26.49
N PHE A 19 -11.33 -12.40 25.67
CA PHE A 19 -10.26 -11.68 24.96
C PHE A 19 -10.80 -10.60 24.04
N PHE A 20 -11.91 -10.86 23.36
CA PHE A 20 -12.53 -9.91 22.45
C PHE A 20 -13.13 -8.72 23.21
N LYS A 21 -13.76 -8.98 24.38
CA LYS A 21 -14.27 -7.92 25.25
C LYS A 21 -13.15 -7.06 25.83
N LEU A 22 -12.08 -7.71 26.31
CA LEU A 22 -10.92 -7.04 26.86
C LEU A 22 -10.27 -6.12 25.80
N ALA A 23 -9.97 -6.66 24.61
CA ALA A 23 -9.41 -5.90 23.52
C ALA A 23 -10.32 -4.74 23.09
N HIS A 24 -11.65 -4.96 23.04
CA HIS A 24 -12.61 -3.90 22.73
C HIS A 24 -12.56 -2.74 23.73
N ASN A 25 -12.52 -3.04 25.03
CA ASN A 25 -12.43 -2.02 26.08
C ASN A 25 -11.15 -1.17 25.92
N HIS A 26 -10.01 -1.83 25.65
CA HIS A 26 -8.76 -1.12 25.40
C HIS A 26 -8.81 -0.26 24.12
N VAL A 27 -9.46 -0.74 23.06
CA VAL A 27 -9.69 0.07 21.84
C VAL A 27 -10.49 1.33 22.14
N GLN A 28 -11.56 1.24 22.95
CA GLN A 28 -12.32 2.43 23.35
C GLN A 28 -11.45 3.44 24.12
N THR A 29 -10.71 2.96 25.12
CA THR A 29 -9.78 3.81 25.88
C THR A 29 -8.72 4.46 24.99
N TYR A 30 -8.17 3.73 24.02
CA TYR A 30 -7.22 4.25 23.06
C TYR A 30 -7.83 5.37 22.17
N LEU A 31 -9.03 5.17 21.66
CA LEU A 31 -9.73 6.14 20.84
C LEU A 31 -10.09 7.41 21.63
N ASP A 32 -10.54 7.27 22.87
CA ASP A 32 -10.85 8.39 23.74
C ASP A 32 -9.60 9.26 24.02
N SER A 33 -8.44 8.62 24.18
CA SER A 33 -7.17 9.30 24.41
C SER A 33 -6.60 10.00 23.16
N ALA A 34 -7.03 9.63 21.96
CA ALA A 34 -6.41 10.05 20.70
C ALA A 34 -6.41 11.58 20.50
N LYS A 35 -7.38 12.31 21.04
CA LYS A 35 -7.47 13.77 20.91
C LYS A 35 -6.44 14.51 21.76
N GLU A 36 -6.19 14.01 22.95
CA GLU A 36 -5.33 14.65 23.96
C GLU A 36 -3.86 14.22 23.83
N ARG A 37 -3.63 13.01 23.39
CA ARG A 37 -2.31 12.43 23.30
C ARG A 37 -1.44 13.14 22.26
N ALA A 38 -0.14 13.30 22.53
CA ALA A 38 0.83 13.84 21.60
C ALA A 38 0.86 13.02 20.28
N VAL A 39 1.26 13.65 19.18
CA VAL A 39 1.41 12.98 17.88
C VAL A 39 2.51 11.93 17.93
N TYR A 40 3.67 12.31 18.49
CA TYR A 40 4.80 11.40 18.66
C TYR A 40 4.85 10.91 20.11
N PRO A 41 5.15 9.66 20.37
CA PRO A 41 5.22 9.13 21.72
C PRO A 41 6.33 9.78 22.53
N LEU A 42 6.17 9.84 23.84
CA LEU A 42 7.22 10.29 24.76
C LEU A 42 8.43 9.35 24.67
N ILE A 43 9.62 9.88 24.90
CA ILE A 43 10.86 9.08 24.93
C ILE A 43 10.74 7.91 25.91
N SER A 44 10.22 8.17 27.11
CA SER A 44 9.99 7.12 28.10
C SER A 44 9.02 6.02 27.64
N ALA A 45 8.03 6.36 26.82
CA ALA A 45 7.12 5.36 26.27
C ALA A 45 7.82 4.48 25.21
N ILE A 46 8.78 5.05 24.47
CA ILE A 46 9.61 4.28 23.53
C ILE A 46 10.57 3.37 24.28
N GLU A 47 11.23 3.88 25.32
CA GLU A 47 12.12 3.09 26.18
C GLU A 47 11.39 1.93 26.88
N ASN A 48 10.14 2.15 27.29
CA ASN A 48 9.32 1.08 27.89
C ASN A 48 9.00 -0.07 26.92
N LEU A 49 9.18 0.10 25.60
CA LEU A 49 9.00 -0.98 24.64
C LEU A 49 10.05 -2.09 24.79
N ASP A 50 11.14 -1.84 25.48
CA ASP A 50 12.16 -2.84 25.81
C ASP A 50 11.57 -4.05 26.57
N VAL A 51 10.39 -3.89 27.19
CA VAL A 51 9.68 -5.02 27.83
C VAL A 51 9.32 -6.13 26.84
N PHE A 52 9.24 -5.82 25.53
CA PHE A 52 8.99 -6.80 24.48
C PHE A 52 10.25 -7.52 23.99
N ASP A 53 11.44 -7.06 24.42
CA ASP A 53 12.73 -7.68 24.06
C ASP A 53 13.04 -8.84 25.01
N GLU A 54 12.28 -9.91 24.85
CA GLU A 54 12.41 -11.15 25.63
C GLU A 54 12.82 -12.33 24.72
N HIS A 55 13.46 -13.32 25.32
CA HIS A 55 13.68 -14.58 24.61
C HIS A 55 12.34 -15.26 24.32
N MET A 56 12.29 -16.04 23.23
CA MET A 56 11.08 -16.83 22.93
C MET A 56 10.71 -17.68 24.16
N PRO A 57 9.53 -17.49 24.73
CA PRO A 57 9.11 -18.22 25.92
C PRO A 57 8.97 -19.72 25.61
N ILE A 58 9.43 -20.55 26.56
CA ILE A 58 9.31 -22.01 26.47
C ILE A 58 7.87 -22.45 26.81
N ASP A 59 7.29 -21.78 27.80
CA ASP A 59 5.92 -22.03 28.26
C ASP A 59 4.95 -21.00 27.67
N SER A 60 3.69 -21.36 27.52
CA SER A 60 2.65 -20.45 27.04
C SER A 60 2.25 -19.42 28.09
N ASN A 61 2.20 -18.16 27.70
CA ASN A 61 1.65 -17.07 28.50
C ASN A 61 0.12 -17.06 28.47
N ASP A 62 -0.51 -16.38 29.45
CA ASP A 62 -1.95 -16.13 29.40
C ASP A 62 -2.24 -15.10 28.31
N GLY A 63 -3.22 -15.38 27.45
CA GLY A 63 -3.63 -14.46 26.38
C GLY A 63 -4.13 -13.10 26.91
N LYS A 64 -4.67 -13.05 28.13
CA LYS A 64 -5.07 -11.79 28.78
C LYS A 64 -3.87 -10.90 29.06
N ASP A 65 -2.79 -11.48 29.61
CA ASP A 65 -1.57 -10.75 29.95
C ASP A 65 -0.92 -10.15 28.68
N ILE A 66 -0.97 -10.89 27.57
CA ILE A 66 -0.48 -10.40 26.27
C ILE A 66 -1.30 -9.19 25.79
N ILE A 67 -2.63 -9.26 25.88
CA ILE A 67 -3.52 -8.15 25.48
C ILE A 67 -3.31 -6.94 26.39
N GLU A 68 -3.21 -7.14 27.68
CA GLU A 68 -2.94 -6.08 28.67
C GLU A 68 -1.60 -5.41 28.40
N LEU A 69 -0.53 -6.17 28.19
CA LEU A 69 0.81 -5.64 27.91
C LEU A 69 0.82 -4.82 26.60
N LEU A 70 0.24 -5.35 25.53
CA LEU A 70 0.12 -4.64 24.26
C LEU A 70 -0.71 -3.35 24.41
N SER A 71 -1.76 -3.38 25.21
CA SER A 71 -2.66 -2.25 25.37
C SER A 71 -2.10 -1.17 26.31
N THR A 72 -1.41 -1.55 27.37
CA THR A 72 -0.91 -0.60 28.37
C THR A 72 0.44 -0.02 28.01
N VAL A 73 1.36 -0.84 27.51
CA VAL A 73 2.71 -0.42 27.15
C VAL A 73 2.83 -0.17 25.64
N GLY A 74 2.43 -1.15 24.83
CA GLY A 74 2.58 -1.05 23.37
C GLY A 74 1.82 0.14 22.78
N SER A 75 0.59 0.39 23.24
CA SER A 75 -0.24 1.50 22.73
C SER A 75 0.40 2.88 22.95
N GLN A 76 1.16 3.05 24.05
CA GLN A 76 1.84 4.31 24.36
C GLN A 76 3.01 4.60 23.42
N GLY A 77 3.62 3.58 22.84
CA GLY A 77 4.68 3.68 21.84
C GLY A 77 4.18 3.93 20.41
N THR A 78 2.87 4.04 20.21
CA THR A 78 2.30 4.27 18.86
C THR A 78 2.31 5.75 18.47
N ILE A 79 2.58 6.03 17.19
CA ILE A 79 2.35 7.35 16.62
C ILE A 79 0.84 7.59 16.50
N ASN A 80 0.38 8.74 16.98
CA ASN A 80 -1.04 9.08 16.98
C ASN A 80 -1.47 9.66 15.62
N THR A 81 -1.64 8.80 14.63
CA THR A 81 -2.06 9.17 13.27
C THR A 81 -3.53 9.62 13.18
N LEU A 82 -4.34 9.35 14.22
CA LEU A 82 -5.73 9.81 14.31
C LEU A 82 -5.84 11.27 14.79
N ASN A 83 -4.75 11.84 15.29
CA ASN A 83 -4.73 13.22 15.79
C ASN A 83 -4.78 14.20 14.62
N GLY A 84 -5.64 15.23 14.71
CA GLY A 84 -5.75 16.30 13.71
C GLY A 84 -4.48 17.16 13.50
N ARG A 85 -3.45 16.97 14.34
CA ARG A 85 -2.12 17.59 14.20
C ARG A 85 -1.08 16.68 13.51
N TYR A 86 -1.49 15.49 13.06
CA TYR A 86 -0.61 14.61 12.32
C TYR A 86 -0.59 14.96 10.84
N PHE A 87 0.57 15.33 10.32
CA PHE A 87 0.80 15.72 8.92
C PHE A 87 1.94 14.91 8.25
N GLY A 88 2.38 13.82 8.88
CA GLY A 88 3.52 13.02 8.42
C GLY A 88 3.17 12.07 7.28
N PHE A 89 4.11 11.90 6.34
CA PHE A 89 4.21 10.80 5.38
C PHE A 89 3.00 10.55 4.48
N VAL A 90 2.00 11.44 4.45
CA VAL A 90 0.77 11.28 3.63
C VAL A 90 0.06 9.94 3.88
N THR A 91 0.07 9.46 5.13
CA THR A 91 -0.57 8.18 5.47
C THR A 91 -2.09 8.30 5.61
N GLY A 92 -2.60 9.51 5.80
CA GLY A 92 -4.02 9.77 6.08
C GLY A 92 -4.47 9.21 7.44
N ALA A 93 -5.70 9.51 7.82
CA ALA A 93 -6.36 8.96 8.99
C ALA A 93 -7.33 7.85 8.59
N SER A 94 -7.64 6.96 9.53
CA SER A 94 -8.67 5.94 9.32
C SER A 94 -10.07 6.52 9.55
N LEU A 95 -11.01 6.20 8.65
CA LEU A 95 -12.43 6.54 8.86
C LEU A 95 -13.01 5.65 9.97
N PRO A 96 -13.84 6.20 10.87
CA PRO A 96 -14.47 5.41 11.95
C PRO A 96 -15.22 4.18 11.44
N VAL A 97 -15.99 4.31 10.36
CA VAL A 97 -16.70 3.17 9.74
C VAL A 97 -15.72 2.15 9.16
N GLY A 98 -14.59 2.59 8.61
CA GLY A 98 -13.53 1.71 8.10
C GLY A 98 -12.89 0.87 9.22
N MET A 99 -12.58 1.51 10.35
CA MET A 99 -12.07 0.82 11.54
C MET A 99 -13.07 -0.21 12.09
N ALA A 100 -14.33 0.16 12.22
CA ALA A 100 -15.40 -0.72 12.67
C ALA A 100 -15.60 -1.91 11.70
N THR A 101 -15.58 -1.66 10.39
CA THR A 101 -15.66 -2.71 9.38
C THR A 101 -14.45 -3.65 9.44
N LYS A 102 -13.24 -3.10 9.62
CA LYS A 102 -12.03 -3.92 9.79
C LYS A 102 -12.13 -4.82 11.01
N HIS A 103 -12.63 -4.29 12.13
CA HIS A 103 -12.90 -5.06 13.33
C HIS A 103 -13.89 -6.20 13.04
N LEU A 104 -15.01 -5.91 12.37
CA LEU A 104 -16.01 -6.91 11.98
C LEU A 104 -15.41 -8.01 11.07
N THR A 105 -14.68 -7.60 10.01
CA THR A 105 -14.16 -8.55 9.00
C THR A 105 -13.04 -9.44 9.54
N THR A 106 -12.34 -9.02 10.59
CA THR A 106 -11.34 -9.85 11.28
C THR A 106 -11.95 -11.15 11.80
N TYR A 107 -13.20 -11.12 12.28
CA TYR A 107 -13.88 -12.32 12.78
C TYR A 107 -14.43 -13.21 11.67
N TRP A 108 -14.54 -12.70 10.44
CA TRP A 108 -15.01 -13.53 9.32
C TRP A 108 -13.92 -14.43 8.77
N ASP A 109 -12.65 -14.11 9.05
CA ASP A 109 -11.48 -14.90 8.63
C ASP A 109 -11.52 -15.31 7.16
N GLN A 110 -11.73 -14.31 6.29
CA GLN A 110 -11.94 -14.56 4.86
C GLN A 110 -10.64 -14.46 4.08
N ASN A 111 -10.41 -15.41 3.19
CA ASN A 111 -9.39 -15.32 2.16
C ASN A 111 -10.00 -14.78 0.86
N SER A 112 -9.62 -13.58 0.45
CA SER A 112 -10.20 -12.89 -0.70
C SER A 112 -9.57 -13.26 -2.05
N ALA A 113 -8.64 -14.22 -2.10
CA ALA A 113 -7.93 -14.57 -3.33
C ALA A 113 -8.84 -15.17 -4.41
N LEU A 114 -9.89 -15.88 -4.03
CA LEU A 114 -10.80 -16.54 -4.95
C LEU A 114 -12.27 -16.31 -4.54
N HIS A 115 -13.14 -16.19 -5.55
CA HIS A 115 -14.60 -16.11 -5.32
C HIS A 115 -15.12 -17.28 -4.45
N ALA A 116 -14.64 -18.48 -4.70
CA ALA A 116 -15.06 -19.67 -3.94
C ALA A 116 -14.68 -19.60 -2.44
N MET A 117 -13.65 -18.83 -2.08
CA MET A 117 -13.16 -18.67 -0.71
C MET A 117 -13.81 -17.48 0.00
N SER A 118 -14.23 -16.45 -0.75
CA SER A 118 -14.91 -15.28 -0.20
C SER A 118 -15.82 -14.62 -1.27
N PRO A 119 -17.05 -15.11 -1.42
CA PRO A 119 -18.00 -14.53 -2.37
C PRO A 119 -18.29 -13.05 -2.08
N ILE A 120 -18.34 -12.67 -0.80
CA ILE A 120 -18.58 -11.29 -0.38
C ILE A 120 -17.44 -10.35 -0.83
N ALA A 121 -16.17 -10.75 -0.64
CA ALA A 121 -15.03 -9.94 -1.07
C ALA A 121 -15.05 -9.72 -2.59
N SER A 122 -15.20 -10.79 -3.37
CA SER A 122 -15.31 -10.71 -4.84
C SER A 122 -16.45 -9.81 -5.30
N ARG A 123 -17.60 -9.87 -4.62
CA ARG A 123 -18.75 -9.03 -4.98
C ARG A 123 -18.50 -7.56 -4.68
N LEU A 124 -17.92 -7.26 -3.53
CA LEU A 124 -17.59 -5.89 -3.14
C LEU A 124 -16.51 -5.28 -4.06
N GLU A 125 -15.49 -6.04 -4.43
CA GLU A 125 -14.47 -5.58 -5.39
C GLU A 125 -15.10 -5.16 -6.72
N THR A 126 -15.99 -5.96 -7.29
CA THR A 126 -16.69 -5.63 -8.54
C THR A 126 -17.52 -4.34 -8.43
N ILE A 127 -18.23 -4.17 -7.30
CA ILE A 127 -19.03 -2.97 -7.07
C ILE A 127 -18.14 -1.75 -6.91
N VAL A 128 -17.09 -1.84 -6.08
CA VAL A 128 -16.17 -0.73 -5.82
C VAL A 128 -15.37 -0.36 -7.07
N GLU A 129 -14.95 -1.34 -7.88
CA GLU A 129 -14.36 -1.06 -9.20
C GLU A 129 -15.27 -0.15 -10.05
N THR A 130 -16.56 -0.48 -10.10
CA THR A 130 -17.52 0.33 -10.86
C THR A 130 -17.60 1.75 -10.32
N TRP A 131 -17.71 1.91 -9.00
CA TRP A 131 -17.76 3.23 -8.37
C TRP A 131 -16.48 4.04 -8.61
N LEU A 132 -15.31 3.41 -8.51
CA LEU A 132 -14.03 4.10 -8.76
C LEU A 132 -13.90 4.57 -10.20
N LYS A 133 -14.37 3.78 -11.17
CA LYS A 133 -14.41 4.22 -12.58
C LYS A 133 -15.27 5.46 -12.78
N ASP A 134 -16.40 5.53 -12.11
CA ASP A 134 -17.30 6.69 -12.18
C ASP A 134 -16.71 7.91 -11.47
N ILE A 135 -16.18 7.74 -10.25
CA ILE A 135 -15.56 8.81 -9.44
C ILE A 135 -14.38 9.46 -10.17
N PHE A 136 -13.53 8.65 -10.79
CA PHE A 136 -12.31 9.12 -11.46
C PHE A 136 -12.50 9.34 -12.97
N HIS A 137 -13.72 9.27 -13.47
CA HIS A 137 -14.04 9.42 -14.90
C HIS A 137 -13.16 8.55 -15.81
N LEU A 138 -12.87 7.33 -15.39
CA LEU A 138 -12.03 6.40 -16.12
C LEU A 138 -12.83 5.70 -17.24
N PRO A 139 -12.15 5.25 -18.32
CA PRO A 139 -12.80 4.48 -19.38
C PRO A 139 -13.52 3.25 -18.83
N LYS A 140 -14.66 2.87 -19.41
CA LYS A 140 -15.43 1.68 -18.99
C LYS A 140 -14.63 0.38 -19.06
N THR A 141 -13.62 0.33 -19.92
CA THR A 141 -12.71 -0.82 -20.07
C THR A 141 -11.61 -0.89 -19.00
N THR A 142 -11.52 0.10 -18.12
CA THR A 142 -10.58 0.09 -17.01
C THR A 142 -10.94 -1.05 -16.03
N VAL A 143 -9.91 -1.71 -15.51
CA VAL A 143 -10.03 -2.70 -14.44
C VAL A 143 -9.27 -2.19 -13.20
N ALA A 144 -9.77 -2.51 -12.02
CA ALA A 144 -9.13 -2.18 -10.76
C ALA A 144 -8.59 -3.45 -10.10
N GLY A 145 -7.35 -3.39 -9.61
CA GLY A 145 -6.76 -4.41 -8.75
C GLY A 145 -6.61 -3.86 -7.33
N PHE A 146 -7.23 -4.52 -6.36
CA PHE A 146 -7.12 -4.14 -4.95
C PHE A 146 -5.91 -4.83 -4.33
N VAL A 147 -4.99 -4.03 -3.80
CA VAL A 147 -3.69 -4.49 -3.30
C VAL A 147 -3.39 -3.90 -1.92
N SER A 148 -2.36 -4.41 -1.26
CA SER A 148 -2.01 -4.06 0.13
C SER A 148 -1.44 -2.63 0.30
N GLY A 149 -1.19 -1.91 -0.79
CA GLY A 149 -0.67 -0.55 -0.77
C GLY A 149 -0.02 -0.14 -2.08
N THR A 150 0.38 1.14 -2.18
CA THR A 150 0.90 1.74 -3.43
C THR A 150 2.15 1.04 -3.96
N SER A 151 3.01 0.50 -3.11
CA SER A 151 4.17 -0.28 -3.57
C SER A 151 3.75 -1.48 -4.43
N MET A 152 2.72 -2.21 -4.02
CA MET A 152 2.18 -3.34 -4.78
C MET A 152 1.38 -2.85 -6.00
N ALA A 153 0.69 -1.71 -5.89
CA ALA A 153 0.01 -1.10 -7.03
C ALA A 153 1.01 -0.72 -8.14
N ASN A 154 2.10 -0.05 -7.79
CA ASN A 154 3.19 0.26 -8.71
C ASN A 154 3.79 -1.02 -9.32
N PHE A 155 3.99 -2.07 -8.48
CA PHE A 155 4.49 -3.35 -8.98
C PHE A 155 3.56 -3.97 -10.02
N CYS A 156 2.27 -4.04 -9.75
CA CYS A 156 1.28 -4.59 -10.68
C CYS A 156 1.20 -3.76 -11.98
N GLY A 157 1.14 -2.43 -11.87
CA GLY A 157 1.07 -1.54 -13.02
C GLY A 157 2.32 -1.60 -13.90
N LEU A 158 3.51 -1.60 -13.30
CA LEU A 158 4.77 -1.70 -14.03
C LEU A 158 5.05 -3.13 -14.55
N ALA A 159 4.57 -4.17 -13.85
CA ALA A 159 4.61 -5.54 -14.37
C ALA A 159 3.74 -5.68 -15.63
N ALA A 160 2.55 -5.09 -15.63
CA ALA A 160 1.67 -5.05 -16.80
C ALA A 160 2.31 -4.26 -17.97
N ALA A 161 2.97 -3.14 -17.66
CA ALA A 161 3.73 -2.36 -18.63
C ALA A 161 4.83 -3.21 -19.28
N ARG A 162 5.67 -3.86 -18.46
CA ARG A 162 6.74 -4.75 -18.88
C ARG A 162 6.21 -5.88 -19.75
N TYR A 163 5.17 -6.57 -19.29
CA TYR A 163 4.54 -7.64 -20.06
C TYR A 163 4.09 -7.14 -21.44
N ARG A 164 3.34 -6.03 -21.48
CA ARG A 164 2.76 -5.52 -22.72
C ARG A 164 3.80 -5.03 -23.71
N LEU A 165 4.88 -4.38 -23.26
CA LEU A 165 5.93 -3.91 -24.13
C LEU A 165 6.76 -5.06 -24.71
N LEU A 166 7.03 -6.10 -23.95
CA LEU A 166 7.72 -7.30 -24.43
C LEU A 166 6.84 -8.11 -25.38
N GLU A 167 5.56 -8.29 -25.04
CA GLU A 167 4.60 -8.98 -25.91
C GLU A 167 4.51 -8.32 -27.29
N ARG A 168 4.47 -6.98 -27.37
CA ARG A 168 4.48 -6.23 -28.63
C ARG A 168 5.73 -6.49 -29.47
N GLN A 169 6.81 -6.88 -28.85
CA GLN A 169 8.07 -7.24 -29.50
C GLN A 169 8.22 -8.76 -29.77
N GLY A 170 7.12 -9.51 -29.58
CA GLY A 170 7.09 -10.96 -29.78
C GLY A 170 7.73 -11.78 -28.66
N TRP A 171 7.97 -11.17 -27.48
CA TRP A 171 8.62 -11.83 -26.36
C TRP A 171 7.61 -12.20 -25.26
N ASP A 172 7.46 -13.50 -25.01
CA ASP A 172 6.63 -14.02 -23.92
C ASP A 172 7.44 -14.12 -22.63
N ILE A 173 7.40 -13.07 -21.81
CA ILE A 173 8.17 -13.01 -20.55
C ILE A 173 7.81 -14.14 -19.57
N ASN A 174 6.57 -14.65 -19.60
CA ASN A 174 6.16 -15.71 -18.70
C ASN A 174 6.84 -17.05 -19.01
N LYS A 175 7.22 -17.26 -20.27
CA LYS A 175 7.93 -18.46 -20.70
C LYS A 175 9.44 -18.27 -20.80
N GLN A 176 9.89 -17.10 -21.22
CA GLN A 176 11.27 -16.84 -21.61
C GLN A 176 12.05 -16.08 -20.55
N GLY A 177 11.35 -15.46 -19.56
CA GLY A 177 12.01 -14.62 -18.54
C GLY A 177 12.60 -13.35 -19.14
N LEU A 178 13.57 -12.74 -18.45
CA LEU A 178 14.23 -11.48 -18.87
C LEU A 178 15.60 -11.72 -19.55
N SER A 179 16.16 -12.91 -19.48
CA SER A 179 17.44 -13.19 -20.12
C SER A 179 17.29 -13.08 -21.64
N ASN A 180 18.10 -12.19 -22.24
CA ASN A 180 18.04 -11.87 -23.68
C ASN A 180 16.71 -11.23 -24.14
N ALA A 181 15.86 -10.74 -23.23
CA ALA A 181 14.66 -10.02 -23.60
C ALA A 181 14.99 -8.70 -24.33
N PRO A 182 14.12 -8.24 -25.23
CA PRO A 182 14.24 -6.90 -25.81
C PRO A 182 14.33 -5.82 -24.72
N THR A 183 15.12 -4.80 -25.00
CA THR A 183 15.33 -3.70 -24.05
C THR A 183 14.05 -2.90 -23.83
N ILE A 184 13.71 -2.67 -22.57
CA ILE A 184 12.69 -1.71 -22.13
C ILE A 184 13.41 -0.47 -21.62
N ARG A 185 13.04 0.70 -22.14
CA ARG A 185 13.52 1.99 -21.67
C ARG A 185 12.61 2.51 -20.57
N ILE A 186 13.19 3.14 -19.54
CA ILE A 186 12.44 3.70 -18.40
C ILE A 186 12.80 5.16 -18.25
N VAL A 187 11.82 6.02 -18.38
CA VAL A 187 11.97 7.48 -18.25
C VAL A 187 11.15 7.96 -17.06
N THR A 188 11.78 8.63 -16.11
CA THR A 188 11.09 9.19 -14.93
C THR A 188 11.79 10.42 -14.36
N SER A 189 11.13 11.13 -13.46
CA SER A 189 11.69 12.29 -12.79
C SER A 189 12.68 11.91 -11.69
N LYS A 190 13.65 12.79 -11.42
CA LYS A 190 14.58 12.65 -10.27
C LYS A 190 13.87 12.69 -8.90
N GLN A 191 12.61 13.07 -8.86
CA GLN A 191 11.77 13.08 -7.65
C GLN A 191 10.70 11.99 -7.64
N ALA A 192 10.80 10.97 -8.50
CA ALA A 192 9.95 9.80 -8.41
C ALA A 192 10.04 9.15 -7.02
N HIS A 193 8.91 8.71 -6.50
CA HIS A 193 8.87 8.09 -5.17
C HIS A 193 9.75 6.83 -5.10
N SER A 194 10.40 6.61 -3.97
CA SER A 194 11.31 5.47 -3.77
C SER A 194 10.68 4.10 -4.05
N THR A 195 9.36 3.96 -3.88
CA THR A 195 8.63 2.72 -4.21
C THR A 195 8.64 2.40 -5.70
N VAL A 196 8.64 3.41 -6.57
CA VAL A 196 8.78 3.24 -8.02
C VAL A 196 10.15 2.65 -8.33
N ILE A 197 11.22 3.23 -7.77
CA ILE A 197 12.59 2.77 -7.98
C ILE A 197 12.77 1.34 -7.47
N LYS A 198 12.24 1.05 -6.29
CA LYS A 198 12.24 -0.30 -5.72
C LYS A 198 11.50 -1.29 -6.61
N THR A 199 10.36 -0.88 -7.18
CA THR A 199 9.58 -1.70 -8.09
C THR A 199 10.34 -2.03 -9.39
N ILE A 200 11.02 -1.04 -9.98
CA ILE A 200 11.87 -1.23 -11.16
C ILE A 200 12.94 -2.28 -10.88
N SER A 201 13.59 -2.20 -9.72
CA SER A 201 14.57 -3.20 -9.27
C SER A 201 13.95 -4.59 -9.11
N LEU A 202 12.82 -4.71 -8.41
CA LEU A 202 12.13 -5.99 -8.18
C LEU A 202 11.64 -6.64 -9.48
N LEU A 203 11.29 -5.85 -10.48
CA LEU A 203 10.90 -6.32 -11.80
C LEU A 203 12.09 -6.74 -12.68
N GLY A 204 13.32 -6.62 -12.19
CA GLY A 204 14.53 -6.97 -12.93
C GLY A 204 14.86 -6.02 -14.10
N LEU A 205 14.29 -4.81 -14.09
CA LEU A 205 14.49 -3.83 -15.16
C LEU A 205 15.77 -2.99 -14.99
N GLY A 206 16.40 -3.06 -13.81
CA GLY A 206 17.69 -2.42 -13.53
C GLY A 206 17.57 -0.91 -13.30
N ILE A 207 17.89 -0.44 -12.10
CA ILE A 207 17.82 0.98 -11.74
C ILE A 207 18.82 1.85 -12.49
N ASN A 208 19.94 1.27 -12.92
CA ASN A 208 20.95 1.98 -13.72
C ASN A 208 20.48 2.23 -15.16
N GLN A 209 19.39 1.62 -15.60
CA GLN A 209 18.80 1.83 -16.92
C GLN A 209 17.79 2.99 -16.94
N ILE A 210 17.54 3.63 -15.79
CA ILE A 210 16.59 4.73 -15.70
C ILE A 210 17.19 5.98 -16.37
N GLU A 211 16.45 6.51 -17.33
CA GLU A 211 16.70 7.82 -17.92
C GLU A 211 16.05 8.90 -17.05
N TRP A 212 16.85 9.58 -16.28
CA TRP A 212 16.40 10.58 -15.33
C TRP A 212 16.13 11.92 -16.00
N VAL A 213 14.97 12.48 -15.74
CA VAL A 213 14.59 13.82 -16.21
C VAL A 213 14.59 14.80 -15.05
N ASP A 214 15.15 15.97 -15.25
CA ASP A 214 15.16 17.06 -14.27
C ASP A 214 13.74 17.59 -14.01
N VAL A 215 13.57 18.19 -12.84
CA VAL A 215 12.30 18.74 -12.40
C VAL A 215 12.38 20.28 -12.29
N ASP A 216 11.22 20.90 -12.27
CA ASP A 216 11.11 22.34 -11.96
C ASP A 216 11.17 22.59 -10.43
N ASN A 217 11.00 23.84 -10.02
CA ASN A 217 11.02 24.25 -8.62
C ASN A 217 9.83 23.74 -7.78
N GLN A 218 8.84 23.09 -8.41
CA GLN A 218 7.72 22.44 -7.76
C GLN A 218 7.85 20.91 -7.77
N GLY A 219 8.96 20.38 -8.27
CA GLY A 219 9.20 18.94 -8.36
C GLY A 219 8.48 18.25 -9.52
N ARG A 220 7.93 18.99 -10.50
CA ARG A 220 7.29 18.43 -11.69
C ARG A 220 8.34 18.10 -12.74
N ILE A 221 8.19 16.99 -13.42
CA ILE A 221 9.04 16.61 -14.54
C ILE A 221 9.02 17.70 -15.62
N ARG A 222 10.19 18.04 -16.15
CA ARG A 222 10.32 19.05 -17.21
C ARG A 222 10.08 18.43 -18.60
N PRO A 223 8.97 18.76 -19.30
CA PRO A 223 8.63 18.16 -20.59
C PRO A 223 9.59 18.55 -21.73
N ASP A 224 10.29 19.67 -21.55
CA ASP A 224 11.31 20.16 -22.51
C ASP A 224 12.62 19.37 -22.43
N LEU A 225 12.88 18.70 -21.30
CA LEU A 225 14.05 17.84 -21.09
C LEU A 225 13.72 16.34 -21.28
N LEU A 226 12.48 16.03 -21.67
CA LEU A 226 12.09 14.64 -21.91
C LEU A 226 12.86 14.08 -23.11
N PRO A 227 13.54 12.93 -22.98
CA PRO A 227 14.23 12.31 -24.11
C PRO A 227 13.23 11.89 -25.20
N SER A 228 13.74 11.56 -26.37
CA SER A 228 12.90 10.95 -27.41
C SER A 228 12.30 9.65 -26.89
N LEU A 229 10.99 9.49 -27.03
CA LEU A 229 10.28 8.28 -26.63
C LEU A 229 10.10 7.35 -27.83
N ASP A 230 9.91 6.06 -27.57
CA ASP A 230 9.58 5.04 -28.56
C ASP A 230 8.61 4.02 -27.98
N ASN A 231 8.24 3.02 -28.77
CA ASN A 231 7.29 1.97 -28.39
C ASN A 231 7.83 0.95 -27.36
N SER A 232 9.12 1.03 -26.99
CA SER A 232 9.75 0.24 -25.94
C SER A 232 9.84 1.00 -24.60
N THR A 233 9.39 2.27 -24.56
CA THR A 233 9.55 3.15 -23.42
C THR A 233 8.39 3.07 -22.44
N ILE A 234 8.70 2.97 -21.15
CA ILE A 234 7.79 3.25 -20.02
C ILE A 234 8.12 4.66 -19.50
N VAL A 235 7.18 5.57 -19.60
CA VAL A 235 7.26 6.90 -18.97
C VAL A 235 6.50 6.82 -17.64
N ILE A 236 7.16 7.13 -16.53
CA ILE A 236 6.57 7.11 -15.20
C ILE A 236 6.40 8.55 -14.71
N LEU A 237 5.17 8.91 -14.41
CA LEU A 237 4.75 10.23 -13.96
C LEU A 237 4.17 10.16 -12.56
N GLN A 238 4.07 11.30 -11.89
CA GLN A 238 3.58 11.41 -10.52
C GLN A 238 2.40 12.38 -10.44
N ALA A 239 1.29 11.89 -9.88
CA ALA A 239 0.12 12.70 -9.54
C ALA A 239 0.19 13.10 -8.07
N GLY A 240 0.78 14.26 -7.81
CA GLY A 240 1.03 14.84 -6.50
C GLY A 240 2.45 14.54 -6.00
N ASN A 241 3.30 15.55 -6.00
CA ASN A 241 4.59 15.49 -5.32
C ASN A 241 4.36 15.59 -3.81
N VAL A 242 5.01 14.74 -3.02
CA VAL A 242 4.80 14.65 -1.56
C VAL A 242 5.10 15.97 -0.82
N ASN A 243 5.98 16.80 -1.35
CA ASN A 243 6.40 18.06 -0.71
C ASN A 243 5.60 19.28 -1.19
N SER A 244 5.29 19.35 -2.48
CA SER A 244 4.66 20.52 -3.11
C SER A 244 3.18 20.30 -3.47
N GLY A 245 2.72 19.05 -3.54
CA GLY A 245 1.39 18.70 -4.07
C GLY A 245 1.30 18.83 -5.61
N ALA A 246 2.36 19.23 -6.29
CA ALA A 246 2.33 19.50 -7.72
C ALA A 246 2.18 18.21 -8.55
N PHE A 247 1.45 18.34 -9.66
CA PHE A 247 1.22 17.26 -10.63
C PHE A 247 2.15 17.41 -11.83
N ASP A 248 2.66 16.32 -12.34
CA ASP A 248 3.38 16.30 -13.59
C ASP A 248 2.49 16.79 -14.76
N PRO A 249 3.06 17.38 -15.81
CA PRO A 249 2.30 17.93 -16.94
C PRO A 249 1.77 16.82 -17.86
N PHE A 250 0.79 16.04 -17.38
CA PHE A 250 0.26 14.82 -18.03
C PHE A 250 -0.13 15.03 -19.48
N LYS A 251 -0.88 16.10 -19.79
CA LYS A 251 -1.40 16.31 -21.15
C LYS A 251 -0.28 16.30 -22.17
N LEU A 252 0.78 17.11 -21.94
CA LEU A 252 1.89 17.24 -22.87
C LEU A 252 2.66 15.92 -23.04
N ILE A 253 2.91 15.21 -21.93
CA ILE A 253 3.71 13.98 -21.96
C ILE A 253 2.92 12.82 -22.51
N CYS A 254 1.64 12.68 -22.12
CA CYS A 254 0.76 11.63 -22.67
C CYS A 254 0.53 11.80 -24.19
N GLU A 255 0.44 13.04 -24.69
CA GLU A 255 0.35 13.29 -26.13
C GLU A 255 1.62 12.85 -26.87
N LYS A 256 2.81 13.14 -26.31
CA LYS A 256 4.09 12.65 -26.87
C LYS A 256 4.17 11.12 -26.84
N ALA A 257 3.85 10.51 -25.70
CA ALA A 257 3.89 9.06 -25.52
C ALA A 257 2.92 8.32 -26.49
N ARG A 258 1.72 8.85 -26.67
CA ARG A 258 0.71 8.28 -27.56
C ARG A 258 1.17 8.23 -29.01
N LYS A 259 1.84 9.28 -29.50
CA LYS A 259 2.32 9.33 -30.90
C LYS A 259 3.29 8.21 -31.25
N VAL A 260 4.02 7.71 -30.27
CA VAL A 260 5.03 6.65 -30.45
C VAL A 260 4.64 5.33 -29.78
N ASN A 261 3.39 5.24 -29.26
CA ASN A 261 2.87 4.07 -28.59
C ASN A 261 3.70 3.65 -27.34
N ALA A 262 4.36 4.62 -26.65
CA ALA A 262 5.00 4.40 -25.39
C ALA A 262 3.97 4.12 -24.27
N TRP A 263 4.37 3.39 -23.23
CA TRP A 263 3.53 3.17 -22.06
C TRP A 263 3.66 4.34 -21.08
N VAL A 264 2.54 4.79 -20.54
CA VAL A 264 2.54 5.77 -19.45
C VAL A 264 2.05 5.08 -18.17
N HIS A 265 2.85 5.14 -17.12
CA HIS A 265 2.49 4.76 -15.76
C HIS A 265 2.37 6.02 -14.91
N ILE A 266 1.30 6.14 -14.13
CA ILE A 266 1.09 7.30 -13.25
C ILE A 266 1.02 6.81 -11.81
N ASP A 267 1.99 7.19 -10.99
CA ASP A 267 1.90 7.05 -9.53
C ASP A 267 0.96 8.13 -9.00
N GLY A 268 -0.25 7.72 -8.70
CA GLY A 268 -1.31 8.57 -8.18
C GLY A 268 -1.65 8.29 -6.73
N ALA A 269 -0.69 7.87 -5.90
CA ALA A 269 -0.87 7.38 -4.53
C ALA A 269 -1.86 8.18 -3.69
N PHE A 270 -1.83 9.51 -3.79
CA PHE A 270 -2.84 10.38 -3.17
C PHE A 270 -3.46 11.38 -4.16
N GLY A 271 -2.71 11.76 -5.20
CA GLY A 271 -3.13 12.80 -6.14
C GLY A 271 -4.32 12.39 -7.01
N LEU A 272 -4.54 11.09 -7.24
CA LEU A 272 -5.71 10.63 -7.99
C LEU A 272 -7.02 11.11 -7.36
N TRP A 273 -7.09 11.25 -6.04
CA TRP A 273 -8.25 11.74 -5.32
C TRP A 273 -8.50 13.26 -5.44
N ALA A 274 -7.56 13.99 -6.02
CA ALA A 274 -7.67 15.42 -6.32
C ALA A 274 -7.96 15.69 -7.81
N ALA A 275 -8.24 14.65 -8.59
CA ALA A 275 -8.55 14.74 -10.01
C ALA A 275 -9.97 15.25 -10.28
#